data_182089dcd5b72fac64bb516bbabcbdb9
#
_entry.id   182089dcd5b72fac64bb516bbabcbdb9
#
_cell.length_a   1.000
_cell.length_b   1.000
_cell.length_c   1.000
_cell.angle_alpha   90.00
_cell.angle_beta   90.00
_cell.angle_gamma   90.00
#
_symmetry.space_group_name_H-M   'P 1'
#
loop_
_entity.id
_entity.type
_entity.pdbx_description
1 polymer ?
#
loop_
_entity_poly.entity_id
_entity_poly.type
_entity_poly.pdbx_seq_one_letter_code
_entity_poly.pdbx_strand_id
1 'polypeptide(L)'
;MVTRPLAICPIRPDRYCEYAAISNDFLVTSILRVDAVDAGLGGMVLVEERIERPYLKEYGDDGPSAWAREFDLGAWGILLAEDESGAVGGAAVSAGARVYPLDYFQRDDLTVLWDIRVREDVRGRGIGTQLFASAAAWARDRGYRQLGIETQNVNVPACRFYARQGCRLGAIHRFGYAGRPDVAHEAMLLWYFDL
;
A
#
# COMPACT_ATOMS: atom_id res chain seq x y z
N MET A 1 -14.48 -17.18 26.67
CA MET A 1 -13.21 -17.34 25.94
C MET A 1 -12.52 -15.99 25.98
N VAL A 2 -11.31 -15.89 26.50
CA VAL A 2 -10.52 -14.65 26.48
C VAL A 2 -9.98 -14.53 25.05
N THR A 3 -10.57 -13.63 24.24
CA THR A 3 -10.06 -13.32 22.92
C THR A 3 -8.65 -12.76 23.05
N ARG A 4 -7.67 -13.36 22.37
CA ARG A 4 -6.32 -12.80 22.31
C ARG A 4 -6.40 -11.44 21.65
N PRO A 5 -5.91 -10.35 22.27
CA PRO A 5 -5.93 -9.03 21.65
C PRO A 5 -5.06 -9.04 20.40
N LEU A 6 -5.42 -8.21 19.42
CA LEU A 6 -4.60 -8.01 18.21
C LEU A 6 -3.19 -7.60 18.60
N ALA A 7 -2.19 -8.33 18.13
CA ALA A 7 -0.78 -8.02 18.30
C ALA A 7 -0.16 -7.67 16.95
N ILE A 8 0.63 -6.58 16.87
CA ILE A 8 1.37 -6.21 15.67
C ILE A 8 2.85 -6.19 16.04
N CYS A 9 3.63 -7.06 15.40
CA CYS A 9 5.05 -7.22 15.70
C CYS A 9 5.88 -7.28 14.41
N PRO A 10 7.14 -6.80 14.45
CA PRO A 10 8.11 -7.07 13.39
C PRO A 10 8.36 -8.58 13.29
N ILE A 11 8.47 -9.07 12.06
CA ILE A 11 8.78 -10.48 11.79
C ILE A 11 10.14 -10.65 11.12
N ARG A 12 10.70 -11.85 11.25
CA ARG A 12 11.96 -12.28 10.63
C ARG A 12 11.69 -13.15 9.40
N PRO A 13 12.71 -13.45 8.59
CA PRO A 13 12.56 -14.23 7.37
C PRO A 13 11.89 -15.60 7.52
N ASP A 14 12.02 -16.25 8.66
CA ASP A 14 11.38 -17.53 8.98
C ASP A 14 9.85 -17.46 9.02
N ARG A 15 9.29 -16.22 9.17
CA ARG A 15 7.85 -15.97 9.22
C ARG A 15 7.30 -15.26 7.96
N TYR A 16 8.10 -15.01 6.94
CA TYR A 16 7.66 -14.31 5.73
C TYR A 16 6.54 -15.06 4.97
N CYS A 17 6.49 -16.39 5.09
CA CYS A 17 5.42 -17.19 4.51
C CYS A 17 4.05 -16.89 5.13
N GLU A 18 3.98 -16.53 6.42
CA GLU A 18 2.73 -16.15 7.09
C GLU A 18 2.19 -14.82 6.55
N TYR A 19 3.08 -13.88 6.26
CA TYR A 19 2.71 -12.63 5.61
C TYR A 19 2.20 -12.88 4.18
N ALA A 20 2.94 -13.66 3.40
CA ALA A 20 2.63 -13.97 2.00
C ALA A 20 1.31 -14.75 1.85
N ALA A 21 0.89 -15.49 2.87
CA ALA A 21 -0.39 -16.20 2.89
C ALA A 21 -1.62 -15.27 2.96
N ILE A 22 -1.42 -13.99 3.29
CA ILE A 22 -2.50 -13.01 3.31
C ILE A 22 -2.61 -12.41 1.90
N SER A 23 -3.69 -12.70 1.18
CA SER A 23 -3.90 -12.15 -0.17
C SER A 23 -4.01 -10.62 -0.14
N ASN A 24 -3.40 -9.99 -1.14
CA ASN A 24 -3.55 -8.57 -1.45
C ASN A 24 -4.53 -8.32 -2.61
N ASP A 25 -5.15 -9.38 -3.14
CA ASP A 25 -6.15 -9.28 -4.18
C ASP A 25 -7.39 -8.52 -3.72
N PHE A 26 -8.05 -7.88 -4.66
CA PHE A 26 -9.28 -7.13 -4.35
C PHE A 26 -10.22 -7.08 -5.55
N LEU A 27 -11.52 -7.02 -5.25
CA LEU A 27 -12.56 -6.87 -6.26
C LEU A 27 -12.65 -5.39 -6.68
N VAL A 28 -12.41 -5.13 -7.97
CA VAL A 28 -12.63 -3.82 -8.58
C VAL A 28 -14.09 -3.70 -8.97
N THR A 29 -14.80 -2.76 -8.35
CA THR A 29 -16.20 -2.44 -8.63
C THR A 29 -16.40 -1.01 -9.12
N SER A 30 -15.41 -0.15 -8.85
CA SER A 30 -15.35 1.23 -9.31
C SER A 30 -13.89 1.64 -9.53
N ILE A 31 -13.69 2.70 -10.28
CA ILE A 31 -12.38 3.31 -10.53
C ILE A 31 -12.45 4.81 -10.22
N LEU A 32 -11.31 5.41 -9.93
CA LEU A 32 -11.14 6.86 -9.96
C LEU A 32 -10.70 7.27 -11.38
N ARG A 33 -11.65 7.68 -12.21
CA ARG A 33 -11.33 8.22 -13.53
C ARG A 33 -10.58 9.55 -13.35
N VAL A 34 -9.54 9.75 -14.15
CA VAL A 34 -8.73 10.97 -14.11
C VAL A 34 -9.10 11.87 -15.28
N ASP A 35 -9.75 13.00 -14.99
CA ASP A 35 -10.08 14.02 -15.96
C ASP A 35 -9.05 15.14 -15.93
N ALA A 36 -8.45 15.41 -17.09
CA ALA A 36 -7.52 16.53 -17.27
C ALA A 36 -8.30 17.73 -17.83
N VAL A 37 -8.45 18.77 -17.03
CA VAL A 37 -9.13 20.01 -17.44
C VAL A 37 -8.16 20.85 -18.26
N ASP A 38 -8.59 21.35 -19.42
CA ASP A 38 -7.76 22.17 -20.32
C ASP A 38 -6.39 21.54 -20.58
N ALA A 39 -6.40 20.31 -21.10
CA ALA A 39 -5.22 19.47 -21.34
C ALA A 39 -4.30 19.29 -20.11
N GLY A 40 -4.81 19.54 -18.91
CA GLY A 40 -4.09 19.46 -17.64
C GLY A 40 -3.70 20.82 -17.06
N LEU A 41 -3.81 21.91 -17.82
CA LEU A 41 -3.50 23.26 -17.34
C LEU A 41 -4.51 23.79 -16.32
N GLY A 42 -5.76 23.29 -16.38
CA GLY A 42 -6.81 23.53 -15.40
C GLY A 42 -6.78 22.57 -14.21
N GLY A 43 -5.80 21.67 -14.14
CA GLY A 43 -5.67 20.65 -13.10
C GLY A 43 -6.22 19.30 -13.51
N MET A 44 -6.22 18.37 -12.54
CA MET A 44 -6.79 17.03 -12.70
C MET A 44 -7.86 16.78 -11.64
N VAL A 45 -8.95 16.13 -12.04
CA VAL A 45 -10.06 15.76 -11.17
C VAL A 45 -10.19 14.25 -11.14
N LEU A 46 -10.33 13.69 -9.94
CA LEU A 46 -10.66 12.27 -9.74
C LEU A 46 -12.16 12.13 -9.57
N VAL A 47 -12.79 11.39 -10.48
CA VAL A 47 -14.22 11.09 -10.44
C VAL A 47 -14.41 9.60 -10.26
N GLU A 48 -15.11 9.20 -9.19
CA GLU A 48 -15.41 7.78 -9.01
C GLU A 48 -16.53 7.35 -9.95
N GLU A 49 -16.26 6.28 -10.70
CA GLU A 49 -17.20 5.65 -11.61
C GLU A 49 -17.32 4.17 -11.31
N ARG A 50 -18.55 3.66 -11.28
CA ARG A 50 -18.78 2.21 -11.24
C ARG A 50 -18.45 1.60 -12.60
N ILE A 51 -17.78 0.45 -12.58
CA ILE A 51 -17.53 -0.30 -13.81
C ILE A 51 -18.68 -1.28 -14.08
N GLU A 52 -18.99 -1.48 -15.36
CA GLU A 52 -20.09 -2.39 -15.76
C GLU A 52 -19.79 -3.85 -15.40
N ARG A 53 -18.53 -4.26 -15.48
CA ARG A 53 -18.10 -5.63 -15.23
C ARG A 53 -17.03 -5.63 -14.13
N PRO A 54 -17.42 -5.88 -12.87
CA PRO A 54 -16.45 -6.08 -11.79
C PRO A 54 -15.48 -7.21 -12.11
N TYR A 55 -14.21 -7.02 -11.70
CA TYR A 55 -13.17 -8.04 -11.90
C TYR A 55 -12.27 -8.14 -10.67
N LEU A 56 -11.66 -9.31 -10.47
CA LEU A 56 -10.66 -9.51 -9.43
C LEU A 56 -9.32 -8.96 -9.95
N LYS A 57 -8.72 -8.05 -9.20
CA LYS A 57 -7.34 -7.61 -9.41
C LYS A 57 -6.43 -8.51 -8.60
N GLU A 58 -5.65 -9.33 -9.29
CA GLU A 58 -4.68 -10.24 -8.71
C GLU A 58 -3.27 -9.65 -8.82
N TYR A 59 -2.50 -9.68 -7.73
CA TYR A 59 -1.10 -9.25 -7.72
C TYR A 59 -0.12 -10.44 -7.77
N GLY A 60 -0.62 -11.68 -7.66
CA GLY A 60 0.19 -12.89 -7.66
C GLY A 60 0.90 -13.15 -6.33
N ASP A 61 1.96 -13.95 -6.38
CA ASP A 61 2.79 -14.28 -5.20
C ASP A 61 3.71 -13.09 -4.86
N ASP A 62 3.13 -12.10 -4.23
CA ASP A 62 3.80 -10.86 -3.86
C ASP A 62 3.86 -10.75 -2.34
N GLY A 63 4.99 -11.06 -1.78
CA GLY A 63 5.23 -11.01 -0.34
C GLY A 63 6.72 -10.93 -0.02
N PRO A 64 7.09 -10.81 1.27
CA PRO A 64 8.49 -10.63 1.67
C PRO A 64 9.43 -11.73 1.15
N SER A 65 8.97 -12.96 0.98
CA SER A 65 9.77 -14.04 0.40
C SER A 65 10.11 -13.82 -1.07
N ALA A 66 9.21 -13.19 -1.84
CA ALA A 66 9.45 -12.82 -3.22
C ALA A 66 10.35 -11.58 -3.29
N TRP A 67 10.04 -10.55 -2.50
CA TRP A 67 10.81 -9.30 -2.48
C TRP A 67 12.27 -9.50 -2.06
N ALA A 68 12.55 -10.46 -1.16
CA ALA A 68 13.92 -10.79 -0.74
C ALA A 68 14.82 -11.33 -1.86
N ARG A 69 14.25 -11.67 -3.04
CA ARG A 69 15.04 -12.05 -4.23
C ARG A 69 15.61 -10.84 -4.96
N GLU A 70 14.99 -9.68 -4.78
CA GLU A 70 15.34 -8.45 -5.50
C GLU A 70 15.92 -7.38 -4.57
N PHE A 71 15.55 -7.41 -3.28
CA PHE A 71 15.91 -6.40 -2.29
C PHE A 71 16.51 -7.01 -1.04
N ASP A 72 17.44 -6.28 -0.42
CA ASP A 72 17.87 -6.58 0.95
C ASP A 72 16.82 -6.09 1.94
N LEU A 73 16.02 -7.00 2.48
CA LEU A 73 14.97 -6.70 3.46
C LEU A 73 15.50 -6.55 4.89
N GLY A 74 16.81 -6.73 5.14
CA GLY A 74 17.37 -6.73 6.50
C GLY A 74 17.14 -5.41 7.26
N ALA A 75 17.01 -4.30 6.54
CA ALA A 75 16.74 -2.98 7.10
C ALA A 75 15.27 -2.53 6.96
N TRP A 76 14.40 -3.35 6.39
CA TRP A 76 12.97 -3.02 6.23
C TRP A 76 12.16 -3.27 7.50
N GLY A 77 11.03 -2.59 7.62
CA GLY A 77 10.02 -2.86 8.62
C GLY A 77 8.97 -3.84 8.08
N ILE A 78 9.13 -5.13 8.35
CA ILE A 78 8.11 -6.12 7.97
C ILE A 78 7.30 -6.44 9.22
N LEU A 79 6.04 -6.01 9.23
CA LEU A 79 5.12 -6.11 10.37
C LEU A 79 4.02 -7.13 10.09
N LEU A 80 3.69 -7.94 11.07
CA LEU A 80 2.58 -8.90 11.01
C LEU A 80 1.59 -8.62 12.13
N ALA A 81 0.32 -8.57 11.77
CA ALA A 81 -0.80 -8.50 12.71
C ALA A 81 -1.38 -9.89 12.93
N GLU A 82 -1.54 -10.26 14.19
CA GLU A 82 -2.02 -11.58 14.62
C GLU A 82 -3.12 -11.45 15.66
N ASP A 83 -4.11 -12.31 15.58
CA ASP A 83 -5.11 -12.55 16.61
C ASP A 83 -5.17 -14.04 17.00
N GLU A 84 -6.24 -14.50 17.62
CA GLU A 84 -6.45 -15.90 18.00
C GLU A 84 -6.54 -16.85 16.79
N SER A 85 -6.85 -16.34 15.59
CA SER A 85 -6.94 -17.11 14.34
C SER A 85 -5.61 -17.18 13.57
N GLY A 86 -4.55 -16.53 14.07
CA GLY A 86 -3.24 -16.44 13.42
C GLY A 86 -3.02 -15.11 12.70
N ALA A 87 -2.27 -15.12 11.60
CA ALA A 87 -1.97 -13.93 10.81
C ALA A 87 -3.22 -13.35 10.14
N VAL A 88 -3.51 -12.09 10.40
CA VAL A 88 -4.71 -11.37 9.91
C VAL A 88 -4.39 -10.14 9.08
N GLY A 89 -3.13 -9.71 9.05
CA GLY A 89 -2.70 -8.59 8.23
C GLY A 89 -1.21 -8.37 8.28
N GLY A 90 -0.70 -7.57 7.37
CA GLY A 90 0.71 -7.21 7.33
C GLY A 90 0.95 -5.82 6.76
N ALA A 91 2.09 -5.23 7.09
CA ALA A 91 2.59 -4.00 6.50
C ALA A 91 4.09 -4.09 6.28
N ALA A 92 4.58 -3.57 5.16
CA ALA A 92 6.00 -3.50 4.84
C ALA A 92 6.40 -2.05 4.56
N VAL A 93 7.46 -1.61 5.22
CA VAL A 93 8.06 -0.28 5.03
C VAL A 93 9.48 -0.47 4.56
N SER A 94 9.86 0.17 3.45
CA SER A 94 11.20 0.06 2.88
C SER A 94 12.27 0.74 3.76
N ALA A 95 13.54 0.41 3.52
CA ALA A 95 14.66 1.09 4.16
C ALA A 95 15.04 2.37 3.39
N GLY A 96 14.12 3.31 3.33
CA GLY A 96 14.24 4.56 2.58
C GLY A 96 13.63 4.48 1.17
N ALA A 97 13.48 5.64 0.55
CA ALA A 97 12.80 5.75 -0.73
C ALA A 97 13.64 5.30 -1.93
N ARG A 98 14.99 5.26 -1.78
CA ARG A 98 15.92 4.91 -2.87
C ARG A 98 15.82 3.47 -3.36
N VAL A 99 15.18 2.59 -2.58
CA VAL A 99 14.88 1.22 -3.01
C VAL A 99 13.68 1.14 -3.94
N TYR A 100 12.87 2.20 -4.00
CA TYR A 100 11.72 2.25 -4.90
C TYR A 100 12.20 2.45 -6.34
N PRO A 101 11.79 1.58 -7.29
CA PRO A 101 12.34 1.56 -8.64
C PRO A 101 11.97 2.78 -9.50
N LEU A 102 11.09 3.63 -9.00
CA LEU A 102 10.66 4.85 -9.67
C LEU A 102 11.17 6.09 -8.94
N ASP A 103 11.69 7.07 -9.67
CA ASP A 103 12.32 8.27 -9.13
C ASP A 103 11.37 9.23 -8.36
N TYR A 104 10.10 8.85 -8.19
CA TYR A 104 9.08 9.73 -7.58
C TYR A 104 9.29 10.01 -6.09
N PHE A 105 9.98 9.12 -5.38
CA PHE A 105 10.20 9.23 -3.94
C PHE A 105 11.66 9.46 -3.55
N GLN A 106 12.54 9.89 -4.47
CA GLN A 106 13.99 10.00 -4.29
C GLN A 106 14.40 11.10 -3.29
N ARG A 107 14.03 10.92 -2.01
CA ARG A 107 14.35 11.81 -0.89
C ARG A 107 14.91 11.01 0.28
N ASP A 108 15.89 11.57 0.98
CA ASP A 108 16.54 10.89 2.12
C ASP A 108 15.69 10.93 3.40
N ASP A 109 14.77 11.90 3.51
CA ASP A 109 13.86 12.06 4.65
C ASP A 109 12.50 11.35 4.47
N LEU A 110 12.36 10.58 3.40
CA LEU A 110 11.14 9.84 3.06
C LEU A 110 11.43 8.33 2.98
N THR A 111 10.49 7.55 3.46
CA THR A 111 10.46 6.10 3.22
C THR A 111 9.12 5.70 2.60
N VAL A 112 9.01 4.48 2.09
CA VAL A 112 7.83 4.03 1.34
C VAL A 112 7.10 2.95 2.12
N LEU A 113 5.79 3.14 2.33
CA LEU A 113 4.90 2.04 2.69
C LEU A 113 4.74 1.18 1.44
N TRP A 114 5.54 0.11 1.38
CA TRP A 114 5.67 -0.77 0.23
C TRP A 114 4.42 -1.61 0.02
N ASP A 115 3.86 -2.12 1.11
CA ASP A 115 2.65 -2.95 1.10
C ASP A 115 1.89 -2.80 2.42
N ILE A 116 0.57 -2.92 2.34
CA ILE A 116 -0.31 -3.09 3.49
C ILE A 116 -1.51 -3.93 3.08
N ARG A 117 -1.73 -5.03 3.78
CA ARG A 117 -2.82 -5.96 3.49
C ARG A 117 -3.52 -6.43 4.75
N VAL A 118 -4.79 -6.73 4.63
CA VAL A 118 -5.62 -7.30 5.69
C VAL A 118 -6.47 -8.42 5.10
N ARG A 119 -6.46 -9.56 5.75
CA ARG A 119 -7.26 -10.73 5.38
C ARG A 119 -8.73 -10.33 5.21
N GLU A 120 -9.35 -10.78 4.13
CA GLU A 120 -10.65 -10.27 3.67
C GLU A 120 -11.74 -10.42 4.72
N ASP A 121 -11.83 -11.57 5.37
CA ASP A 121 -12.87 -11.91 6.36
C ASP A 121 -12.85 -11.05 7.64
N VAL A 122 -11.75 -10.33 7.88
CA VAL A 122 -11.57 -9.44 9.05
C VAL A 122 -11.40 -7.96 8.68
N ARG A 123 -11.55 -7.60 7.40
CA ARG A 123 -11.57 -6.19 6.97
C ARG A 123 -12.68 -5.41 7.69
N GLY A 124 -12.50 -4.10 7.81
CA GLY A 124 -13.46 -3.22 8.50
C GLY A 124 -13.38 -3.22 10.03
N ARG A 125 -12.51 -4.04 10.64
CA ARG A 125 -12.34 -4.12 12.12
C ARG A 125 -11.21 -3.23 12.66
N GLY A 126 -10.68 -2.30 11.86
CA GLY A 126 -9.63 -1.36 12.28
C GLY A 126 -8.20 -1.91 12.22
N ILE A 127 -7.98 -3.16 11.77
CA ILE A 127 -6.65 -3.80 11.68
C ILE A 127 -5.73 -2.99 10.77
N GLY A 128 -6.21 -2.59 9.59
CA GLY A 128 -5.43 -1.77 8.65
C GLY A 128 -4.98 -0.44 9.26
N THR A 129 -5.84 0.22 10.04
CA THR A 129 -5.50 1.47 10.74
C THR A 129 -4.40 1.25 11.77
N GLN A 130 -4.44 0.15 12.53
CA GLN A 130 -3.39 -0.17 13.50
C GLN A 130 -2.08 -0.56 12.81
N LEU A 131 -2.13 -1.31 11.70
CA LEU A 131 -0.94 -1.60 10.87
C LEU A 131 -0.33 -0.32 10.30
N PHE A 132 -1.14 0.59 9.77
CA PHE A 132 -0.67 1.88 9.26
C PHE A 132 0.00 2.70 10.35
N ALA A 133 -0.62 2.79 11.54
CA ALA A 133 -0.04 3.49 12.67
C ALA A 133 1.29 2.88 13.13
N SER A 134 1.40 1.54 13.13
CA SER A 134 2.64 0.82 13.46
C SER A 134 3.73 1.05 12.41
N ALA A 135 3.37 1.07 11.13
CA ALA A 135 4.29 1.39 10.04
C ALA A 135 4.80 2.83 10.12
N ALA A 136 3.91 3.78 10.43
CA ALA A 136 4.28 5.18 10.65
C ALA A 136 5.19 5.36 11.88
N ALA A 137 4.91 4.64 12.98
CA ALA A 137 5.78 4.65 14.16
C ALA A 137 7.17 4.09 13.83
N TRP A 138 7.24 2.95 13.12
CA TRP A 138 8.50 2.35 12.68
C TRP A 138 9.34 3.32 11.83
N ALA A 139 8.71 4.05 10.92
CA ALA A 139 9.38 5.04 10.08
C ALA A 139 9.87 6.24 10.89
N ARG A 140 9.04 6.77 11.80
CA ARG A 140 9.39 7.88 12.68
C ARG A 140 10.58 7.56 13.59
N ASP A 141 10.60 6.36 14.17
CA ASP A 141 11.69 5.90 15.06
C ASP A 141 13.03 5.81 14.34
N ARG A 142 13.03 5.76 12.99
CA ARG A 142 14.22 5.76 12.13
C ARG A 142 14.58 7.13 11.57
N GLY A 143 13.87 8.16 12.00
CA GLY A 143 14.15 9.56 11.65
C GLY A 143 13.59 9.99 10.29
N TYR A 144 12.74 9.18 9.64
CA TYR A 144 12.01 9.62 8.46
C TYR A 144 10.96 10.66 8.84
N ARG A 145 10.71 11.59 7.94
CA ARG A 145 9.74 12.67 8.13
C ARG A 145 8.44 12.45 7.37
N GLN A 146 8.46 11.55 6.38
CA GLN A 146 7.31 11.32 5.53
C GLN A 146 7.27 9.87 5.02
N LEU A 147 6.08 9.30 4.95
CA LEU A 147 5.78 8.08 4.20
C LEU A 147 5.27 8.44 2.81
N GLY A 148 5.89 7.87 1.78
CA GLY A 148 5.34 7.80 0.43
C GLY A 148 4.55 6.51 0.23
N ILE A 149 3.46 6.57 -0.52
CA ILE A 149 2.61 5.42 -0.83
C ILE A 149 2.19 5.52 -2.29
N GLU A 150 2.36 4.44 -3.03
CA GLU A 150 1.85 4.34 -4.39
C GLU A 150 0.60 3.47 -4.40
N THR A 151 -0.39 3.86 -5.19
CA THR A 151 -1.55 3.01 -5.45
C THR A 151 -2.14 3.29 -6.83
N GLN A 152 -2.90 2.34 -7.37
CA GLN A 152 -3.57 2.48 -8.64
C GLN A 152 -4.95 3.14 -8.45
N ASN A 153 -5.39 3.88 -9.48
CA ASN A 153 -6.72 4.50 -9.50
C ASN A 153 -7.88 3.49 -9.48
N VAL A 154 -7.61 2.22 -9.77
CA VAL A 154 -8.60 1.12 -9.68
C VAL A 154 -8.76 0.59 -8.25
N ASN A 155 -7.80 0.88 -7.34
CA ASN A 155 -7.91 0.49 -5.93
C ASN A 155 -8.58 1.60 -5.10
N VAL A 156 -9.85 1.88 -5.40
CA VAL A 156 -10.64 2.91 -4.71
C VAL A 156 -10.71 2.68 -3.20
N PRO A 157 -10.87 1.43 -2.71
CA PRO A 157 -10.83 1.17 -1.26
C PRO A 157 -9.52 1.61 -0.60
N ALA A 158 -8.36 1.35 -1.21
CA ALA A 158 -7.06 1.79 -0.69
C ALA A 158 -6.92 3.32 -0.74
N CYS A 159 -7.32 3.98 -1.83
CA CYS A 159 -7.32 5.44 -1.93
C CYS A 159 -8.14 6.09 -0.79
N ARG A 160 -9.33 5.57 -0.53
CA ARG A 160 -10.18 6.03 0.58
C ARG A 160 -9.59 5.71 1.95
N PHE A 161 -8.92 4.57 2.07
CA PHE A 161 -8.23 4.21 3.29
C PHE A 161 -7.12 5.22 3.59
N TYR A 162 -6.21 5.49 2.65
CA TYR A 162 -5.11 6.44 2.85
C TYR A 162 -5.61 7.86 3.14
N ALA A 163 -6.63 8.33 2.43
CA ALA A 163 -7.23 9.63 2.72
C ALA A 163 -7.77 9.71 4.16
N ARG A 164 -8.42 8.64 4.67
CA ARG A 164 -8.91 8.58 6.07
C ARG A 164 -7.78 8.49 7.11
N GLN A 165 -6.60 7.95 6.73
CA GLN A 165 -5.43 7.99 7.61
C GLN A 165 -4.76 9.37 7.65
N GLY A 166 -5.24 10.36 6.89
CA GLY A 166 -4.66 11.69 6.80
C GLY A 166 -3.57 11.84 5.74
N CYS A 167 -3.41 10.85 4.86
CA CYS A 167 -2.52 11.00 3.71
C CYS A 167 -3.07 12.04 2.74
N ARG A 168 -2.15 12.77 2.11
CA ARG A 168 -2.46 13.74 1.06
C ARG A 168 -2.02 13.20 -0.29
N LEU A 169 -2.91 13.28 -1.29
CA LEU A 169 -2.57 12.97 -2.67
C LEU A 169 -1.63 14.06 -3.19
N GLY A 170 -0.39 13.69 -3.51
CA GLY A 170 0.65 14.60 -3.97
C GLY A 170 0.86 14.59 -5.47
N ALA A 171 0.56 13.47 -6.15
CA ALA A 171 0.68 13.38 -7.59
C ALA A 171 -0.31 12.38 -8.21
N ILE A 172 -0.71 12.69 -9.45
CA ILE A 172 -1.47 11.80 -10.34
C ILE A 172 -0.63 11.61 -11.59
N HIS A 173 -0.16 10.39 -11.83
CA HIS A 173 0.63 10.08 -13.02
C HIS A 173 -0.19 9.17 -13.95
N ARG A 174 -0.84 9.77 -14.95
CA ARG A 174 -1.72 9.06 -15.89
C ARG A 174 -1.02 7.98 -16.71
N PHE A 175 0.28 8.12 -16.91
CA PHE A 175 1.10 7.25 -17.75
C PHE A 175 2.19 6.53 -16.95
N GLY A 176 2.05 6.47 -15.62
CA GLY A 176 3.04 5.84 -14.73
C GLY A 176 3.25 4.35 -15.02
N TYR A 177 2.24 3.70 -15.56
CA TYR A 177 2.29 2.27 -15.92
C TYR A 177 2.37 2.02 -17.43
N ALA A 178 2.64 3.02 -18.27
CA ALA A 178 2.62 2.88 -19.73
C ALA A 178 3.59 1.81 -20.27
N GLY A 179 4.66 1.52 -19.54
CA GLY A 179 5.61 0.44 -19.87
C GLY A 179 5.16 -0.97 -19.52
N ARG A 180 3.98 -1.12 -18.88
CA ARG A 180 3.43 -2.40 -18.44
C ARG A 180 2.08 -2.64 -19.12
N PRO A 181 2.03 -3.42 -20.22
CA PRO A 181 0.82 -3.57 -21.06
C PRO A 181 -0.43 -4.03 -20.30
N ASP A 182 -0.27 -4.86 -19.27
CA ASP A 182 -1.34 -5.40 -18.41
C ASP A 182 -2.07 -4.31 -17.60
N VAL A 183 -1.37 -3.25 -17.21
CA VAL A 183 -1.87 -2.16 -16.37
C VAL A 183 -1.67 -0.77 -16.99
N ALA A 184 -1.27 -0.67 -18.27
CA ALA A 184 -1.01 0.59 -18.96
C ALA A 184 -2.21 1.56 -18.97
N HIS A 185 -3.42 1.03 -18.77
CA HIS A 185 -4.67 1.78 -18.69
C HIS A 185 -4.96 2.37 -17.31
N GLU A 186 -4.19 1.98 -16.30
CA GLU A 186 -4.34 2.46 -14.93
C GLU A 186 -3.53 3.75 -14.71
N ALA A 187 -3.99 4.60 -13.80
CA ALA A 187 -3.25 5.77 -13.36
C ALA A 187 -2.60 5.50 -11.99
N MET A 188 -1.37 5.96 -11.85
CA MET A 188 -0.63 5.91 -10.59
C MET A 188 -1.00 7.13 -9.73
N LEU A 189 -1.28 6.89 -8.47
CA LEU A 189 -1.60 7.89 -7.45
C LEU A 189 -0.56 7.83 -6.34
N LEU A 190 0.12 8.96 -6.09
CA LEU A 190 1.16 9.06 -5.08
C LEU A 190 0.62 9.82 -3.86
N TRP A 191 0.57 9.14 -2.74
CA TRP A 191 0.11 9.66 -1.47
C TRP A 191 1.28 9.92 -0.52
N TYR A 192 1.13 10.90 0.36
CA TYR A 192 2.13 11.30 1.33
C TYR A 192 1.50 11.47 2.71
N PHE A 193 2.17 10.92 3.72
CA PHE A 193 1.77 11.06 5.12
C PHE A 193 2.93 11.66 5.92
N ASP A 194 2.70 12.79 6.57
CA ASP A 194 3.70 13.44 7.43
C ASP A 194 3.82 12.68 8.77
N LEU A 195 5.04 12.34 9.17
CA LEU A 195 5.38 11.54 10.35
C LEU A 195 5.56 12.37 11.61
#